data_a67c0c31fcc9ec7f2bb0ce99f3a54b3e
#
_entry.id   a67c0c31fcc9ec7f2bb0ce99f3a54b3e
#
_cell.length_a   1.000
_cell.length_b   1.000
_cell.length_c   1.000
_cell.angle_alpha   90.00
_cell.angle_beta   90.00
_cell.angle_gamma   90.00
#
_symmetry.space_group_name_H-M   'P 1'
#
loop_
_entity.id
_entity.type
_entity.pdbx_description
1 polymer ?
#
loop_
_entity_poly.entity_id
_entity_poly.type
_entity_poly.pdbx_seq_one_letter_code
_entity_poly.pdbx_strand_id
1 'polypeptide(L)'
;FNKNIEYELLRFCNLKFHNVRGAASKLLKAFERWQNPKSLISYANRDWSQGNVYNKLGFEYQYSSEPNYIYITKSQEIIKRQKVQKHKLKEFLESRNLIFKEELSERDNMINNNFRIYYDTGNLVYHKYYN
;
A
#
# COMPACT_ATOMS: atom_id res chain seq x y z
N PHE A 1 -9.23 -1.60 -1.87
CA PHE A 1 -9.65 -3.02 -1.96
C PHE A 1 -10.36 -3.25 -3.28
N ASN A 2 -9.91 -4.21 -4.06
CA ASN A 2 -10.55 -4.58 -5.31
C ASN A 2 -11.81 -5.42 -5.00
N LYS A 3 -13.01 -4.87 -5.25
CA LYS A 3 -14.29 -5.53 -4.95
C LYS A 3 -14.51 -6.89 -5.64
N ASN A 4 -13.69 -7.19 -6.65
CA ASN A 4 -13.78 -8.43 -7.43
C ASN A 4 -12.84 -9.53 -6.90
N ILE A 5 -12.03 -9.24 -5.88
CA ILE A 5 -11.09 -10.18 -5.27
C ILE A 5 -11.56 -10.52 -3.85
N GLU A 6 -11.57 -11.81 -3.54
CA GLU A 6 -12.14 -12.31 -2.28
C GLU A 6 -11.23 -12.06 -1.06
N TYR A 7 -9.92 -12.28 -1.22
CA TYR A 7 -8.94 -12.11 -0.14
C TYR A 7 -7.70 -11.36 -0.59
N GLU A 8 -7.04 -10.71 0.36
CA GLU A 8 -5.75 -10.05 0.17
C GLU A 8 -4.69 -10.69 1.07
N LEU A 9 -3.57 -11.11 0.47
CA LEU A 9 -2.37 -11.51 1.21
C LEU A 9 -1.58 -10.25 1.58
N LEU A 10 -1.77 -9.78 2.81
CA LEU A 10 -1.19 -8.53 3.30
C LEU A 10 0.30 -8.64 3.58
N ARG A 11 0.72 -9.76 4.19
CA ARG A 11 2.11 -9.94 4.63
C ARG A 11 2.45 -11.40 4.83
N PHE A 12 3.68 -11.73 4.45
CA PHE A 12 4.38 -12.91 4.93
C PHE A 12 5.71 -12.47 5.55
N CYS A 13 6.05 -12.98 6.75
CA CYS A 13 7.31 -12.68 7.39
C CYS A 13 7.80 -13.86 8.23
N ASN A 14 9.11 -13.98 8.37
CA ASN A 14 9.77 -14.91 9.28
C ASN A 14 10.20 -14.19 10.56
N LEU A 15 10.41 -14.96 11.61
CA LEU A 15 11.06 -14.44 12.81
C LEU A 15 12.49 -13.96 12.43
N LYS A 16 12.92 -12.86 13.01
CA LYS A 16 14.27 -12.29 12.76
C LYS A 16 15.34 -13.37 12.96
N PHE A 17 16.28 -13.43 12.03
CA PHE A 17 17.35 -14.44 11.97
C PHE A 17 16.91 -15.90 11.72
N HIS A 18 15.63 -16.15 11.44
CA HIS A 18 15.14 -17.47 11.09
C HIS A 18 14.66 -17.48 9.65
N ASN A 19 15.11 -18.49 8.90
CA ASN A 19 14.62 -18.74 7.55
C ASN A 19 14.05 -20.17 7.47
N VAL A 20 12.73 -20.26 7.34
CA VAL A 20 12.01 -21.55 7.23
C VAL A 20 11.74 -21.83 5.76
N ARG A 21 12.48 -22.76 5.18
CA ARG A 21 12.30 -23.17 3.77
C ARG A 21 10.88 -23.66 3.52
N GLY A 22 10.24 -23.11 2.49
CA GLY A 22 8.90 -23.50 2.07
C GLY A 22 7.77 -23.02 3.00
N ALA A 23 8.05 -22.19 4.02
CA ALA A 23 7.03 -21.73 4.94
C ALA A 23 5.90 -20.97 4.25
N ALA A 24 6.22 -20.07 3.33
CA ALA A 24 5.21 -19.32 2.57
C ALA A 24 4.26 -20.24 1.80
N SER A 25 4.81 -21.23 1.08
CA SER A 25 4.02 -22.21 0.33
C SER A 25 3.17 -23.08 1.24
N LYS A 26 3.70 -23.50 2.40
CA LYS A 26 2.95 -24.33 3.36
C LYS A 26 1.80 -23.57 3.99
N LEU A 27 2.03 -22.31 4.39
CA LEU A 27 1.00 -21.45 4.97
C LEU A 27 -0.08 -21.10 3.94
N LEU A 28 0.32 -20.76 2.71
CA LEU A 28 -0.65 -20.49 1.66
C LEU A 28 -1.51 -21.72 1.36
N LYS A 29 -0.91 -22.93 1.22
CA LYS A 29 -1.67 -24.17 1.02
C LYS A 29 -2.58 -24.51 2.19
N ALA A 30 -2.18 -24.21 3.42
CA ALA A 30 -3.05 -24.39 4.59
C ALA A 30 -4.27 -23.46 4.53
N PHE A 31 -4.05 -22.18 4.19
CA PHE A 31 -5.10 -21.21 3.98
C PHE A 31 -6.05 -21.63 2.83
N GLU A 32 -5.50 -22.03 1.70
CA GLU A 32 -6.26 -22.51 0.53
C GLU A 32 -7.20 -23.69 0.90
N ARG A 33 -6.70 -24.65 1.66
CA ARG A 33 -7.51 -25.80 2.15
C ARG A 33 -8.59 -25.40 3.14
N TRP A 34 -8.28 -24.41 3.99
CA TRP A 34 -9.21 -23.96 5.02
C TRP A 34 -10.32 -23.08 4.47
N GLN A 35 -9.98 -22.11 3.62
CA GLN A 35 -10.91 -21.09 3.14
C GLN A 35 -11.51 -21.41 1.75
N ASN A 36 -10.87 -22.30 0.98
CA ASN A 36 -11.25 -22.60 -0.41
C ASN A 36 -11.51 -21.31 -1.22
N PRO A 37 -10.54 -20.38 -1.28
CA PRO A 37 -10.74 -19.07 -1.88
C PRO A 37 -10.92 -19.17 -3.40
N LYS A 38 -11.68 -18.24 -3.98
CA LYS A 38 -11.80 -18.11 -5.44
C LYS A 38 -10.72 -17.22 -6.03
N SER A 39 -10.24 -16.26 -5.25
CA SER A 39 -9.21 -15.32 -5.72
C SER A 39 -8.43 -14.68 -4.57
N LEU A 40 -7.17 -14.41 -4.83
CA LEU A 40 -6.26 -13.70 -3.95
C LEU A 40 -5.60 -12.54 -4.70
N ILE A 41 -5.34 -11.44 -4.00
CA ILE A 41 -4.49 -10.34 -4.48
C ILE A 41 -3.34 -10.14 -3.49
N SER A 42 -2.21 -9.67 -3.97
CA SER A 42 -1.12 -9.17 -3.14
C SER A 42 -0.33 -8.08 -3.84
N TYR A 43 0.39 -7.30 -3.05
CA TYR A 43 1.15 -6.15 -3.50
C TYR A 43 2.60 -6.26 -3.07
N ALA A 44 3.53 -6.18 -4.01
CA ALA A 44 4.96 -6.09 -3.74
C ALA A 44 5.41 -4.63 -3.85
N ASN A 45 5.81 -4.03 -2.75
CA ASN A 45 6.37 -2.69 -2.76
C ASN A 45 7.70 -2.69 -3.54
N ARG A 46 7.80 -1.88 -4.58
CA ARG A 46 8.94 -1.82 -5.51
C ARG A 46 10.21 -1.27 -4.87
N ASP A 47 10.10 -0.53 -3.77
CA ASP A 47 11.26 -0.05 -3.02
C ASP A 47 12.03 -1.20 -2.34
N TRP A 48 11.35 -2.34 -2.07
CA TRP A 48 11.88 -3.43 -1.26
C TRP A 48 11.85 -4.80 -1.93
N SER A 49 11.07 -4.97 -3.00
CA SER A 49 10.79 -6.30 -3.55
C SER A 49 10.61 -6.27 -5.06
N GLN A 50 11.07 -7.33 -5.70
CA GLN A 50 10.81 -7.62 -7.11
C GLN A 50 9.65 -8.61 -7.30
N GLY A 51 8.94 -8.99 -6.23
CA GLY A 51 7.79 -9.87 -6.30
C GLY A 51 8.10 -11.35 -6.52
N ASN A 52 9.36 -11.78 -6.47
CA ASN A 52 9.76 -13.16 -6.78
C ASN A 52 9.04 -14.24 -5.95
N VAL A 53 8.68 -13.94 -4.70
CA VAL A 53 7.93 -14.86 -3.84
C VAL A 53 6.55 -15.15 -4.39
N TYR A 54 5.87 -14.15 -4.95
CA TYR A 54 4.52 -14.32 -5.50
C TYR A 54 4.50 -15.22 -6.71
N ASN A 55 5.46 -15.06 -7.63
CA ASN A 55 5.61 -15.96 -8.78
C ASN A 55 5.80 -17.41 -8.32
N LYS A 56 6.65 -17.66 -7.31
CA LYS A 56 6.87 -18.99 -6.73
C LYS A 56 5.63 -19.56 -6.02
N LEU A 57 4.73 -18.73 -5.55
CA LEU A 57 3.47 -19.12 -4.93
C LEU A 57 2.32 -19.30 -5.93
N GLY A 58 2.58 -19.11 -7.23
CA GLY A 58 1.59 -19.26 -8.29
C GLY A 58 0.66 -18.06 -8.45
N PHE A 59 1.11 -16.87 -8.02
CA PHE A 59 0.45 -15.63 -8.39
C PHE A 59 0.95 -15.14 -9.74
N GLU A 60 0.08 -14.49 -10.48
CA GLU A 60 0.38 -13.87 -11.76
C GLU A 60 0.50 -12.37 -11.63
N TYR A 61 1.57 -11.79 -12.18
CA TYR A 61 1.73 -10.34 -12.27
C TYR A 61 0.65 -9.74 -13.16
N GLN A 62 0.01 -8.68 -12.69
CA GLN A 62 -1.05 -7.98 -13.43
C GLN A 62 -0.56 -6.64 -13.98
N TYR A 63 -0.11 -5.75 -13.10
CA TYR A 63 0.36 -4.42 -13.46
C TYR A 63 1.20 -3.80 -12.34
N SER A 64 1.85 -2.68 -12.65
CA SER A 64 2.46 -1.81 -11.64
C SER A 64 1.51 -0.68 -11.30
N SER A 65 1.26 -0.48 -10.02
CA SER A 65 0.44 0.66 -9.59
C SER A 65 1.21 1.98 -9.76
N GLU A 66 0.46 3.06 -9.91
CA GLU A 66 1.03 4.40 -9.86
C GLU A 66 1.71 4.65 -8.50
N PRO A 67 2.77 5.48 -8.49
CA PRO A 67 3.37 5.94 -7.25
C PRO A 67 2.36 6.59 -6.34
N ASN A 68 2.41 6.24 -5.06
CA ASN A 68 1.68 6.96 -4.02
C ASN A 68 2.60 7.99 -3.38
N TYR A 69 2.04 8.89 -2.56
CA TYR A 69 2.83 9.92 -1.90
C TYR A 69 2.39 10.16 -0.47
N ILE A 70 3.32 10.72 0.29
CA ILE A 70 3.13 11.23 1.64
C ILE A 70 3.57 12.68 1.70
N TYR A 71 3.11 13.39 2.69
CA TYR A 71 3.61 14.72 3.00
C TYR A 71 4.55 14.68 4.20
N ILE A 72 5.56 15.53 4.19
CA ILE A 72 6.55 15.64 5.26
C ILE A 72 6.62 17.09 5.70
N THR A 73 6.50 17.33 7.02
CA THR A 73 6.67 18.65 7.61
C THR A 73 8.13 19.05 7.69
N LYS A 74 8.41 20.34 7.98
CA LYS A 74 9.78 20.80 8.29
C LYS A 74 10.38 20.08 9.49
N SER A 75 9.57 19.67 10.45
CA SER A 75 9.97 18.87 11.62
C SER A 75 10.06 17.36 11.35
N GLN A 76 10.01 16.95 10.08
CA GLN A 76 10.09 15.54 9.62
C GLN A 76 8.91 14.65 10.08
N GLU A 77 7.78 15.25 10.47
CA GLU A 77 6.55 14.48 10.71
C GLU A 77 5.99 13.96 9.37
N ILE A 78 5.66 12.68 9.33
CA ILE A 78 5.07 12.03 8.16
C ILE A 78 3.55 12.12 8.23
N ILE A 79 2.94 12.73 7.23
CA ILE A 79 1.49 12.85 7.06
C ILE A 79 1.06 11.95 5.90
N LYS A 80 0.31 10.90 6.22
CA LYS A 80 -0.27 10.02 5.19
C LYS A 80 -1.38 10.75 4.43
N ARG A 81 -1.47 10.54 3.12
CA ARG A 81 -2.47 11.15 2.24
C ARG A 81 -3.91 10.98 2.73
N GLN A 82 -4.24 9.83 3.33
CA GLN A 82 -5.59 9.58 3.86
C GLN A 82 -6.04 10.57 4.93
N LYS A 83 -5.10 11.24 5.63
CA LYS A 83 -5.41 12.28 6.63
C LYS A 83 -5.77 13.62 6.02
N VAL A 84 -5.35 13.87 4.78
CA VAL A 84 -5.48 15.16 4.09
C VAL A 84 -6.28 15.10 2.81
N GLN A 85 -7.05 14.04 2.61
CA GLN A 85 -7.99 13.95 1.49
C GLN A 85 -8.95 15.15 1.50
N LYS A 86 -9.42 15.56 0.31
CA LYS A 86 -10.17 16.81 0.08
C LYS A 86 -11.24 17.12 1.16
N HIS A 87 -11.99 16.11 1.60
CA HIS A 87 -13.04 16.26 2.61
C HIS A 87 -12.53 16.45 4.06
N LYS A 88 -11.24 16.17 4.33
CA LYS A 88 -10.60 16.31 5.65
C LYS A 88 -9.55 17.42 5.68
N LEU A 89 -9.18 17.92 4.51
CA LEU A 89 -8.06 18.84 4.35
C LEU A 89 -8.26 20.14 5.11
N LYS A 90 -9.46 20.71 5.04
CA LYS A 90 -9.80 21.96 5.73
C LYS A 90 -9.62 21.82 7.24
N GLU A 91 -10.26 20.82 7.85
CA GLU A 91 -10.15 20.54 9.29
C GLU A 91 -8.69 20.26 9.69
N PHE A 92 -7.96 19.49 8.89
CA PHE A 92 -6.55 19.18 9.14
C PHE A 92 -5.67 20.43 9.17
N LEU A 93 -5.84 21.35 8.22
CA LEU A 93 -5.04 22.57 8.14
C LEU A 93 -5.43 23.57 9.23
N GLU A 94 -6.73 23.80 9.44
CA GLU A 94 -7.25 24.72 10.46
C GLU A 94 -6.87 24.28 11.88
N SER A 95 -6.90 22.98 12.18
CA SER A 95 -6.48 22.45 13.49
C SER A 95 -4.99 22.69 13.82
N ARG A 96 -4.19 23.00 12.79
CA ARG A 96 -2.76 23.30 12.90
C ARG A 96 -2.44 24.79 12.73
N ASN A 97 -3.46 25.65 12.72
CA ASN A 97 -3.36 27.09 12.42
C ASN A 97 -2.70 27.36 11.05
N LEU A 98 -3.00 26.51 10.06
CA LEU A 98 -2.52 26.64 8.70
C LEU A 98 -3.63 27.16 7.76
N ILE A 99 -3.24 27.68 6.60
CA ILE A 99 -4.15 28.35 5.68
C ILE A 99 -4.77 27.33 4.74
N PHE A 100 -6.11 27.26 4.72
CA PHE A 100 -6.87 26.50 3.73
C PHE A 100 -7.44 27.46 2.66
N LYS A 101 -7.27 27.09 1.39
CA LYS A 101 -7.85 27.79 0.23
C LYS A 101 -8.70 26.84 -0.57
N GLU A 102 -9.98 27.15 -0.69
CA GLU A 102 -10.96 26.25 -1.33
C GLU A 102 -10.73 26.10 -2.85
N GLU A 103 -10.21 27.15 -3.50
CA GLU A 103 -9.88 27.18 -4.92
C GLU A 103 -8.66 26.30 -5.30
N LEU A 104 -7.86 25.89 -4.31
CA LEU A 104 -6.66 25.11 -4.54
C LEU A 104 -6.92 23.60 -4.40
N SER A 105 -6.11 22.82 -5.14
CA SER A 105 -6.08 21.37 -4.95
C SER A 105 -5.54 20.98 -3.57
N GLU A 106 -5.76 19.73 -3.15
CA GLU A 106 -5.14 19.15 -1.95
C GLU A 106 -3.62 19.42 -1.94
N ARG A 107 -2.97 19.09 -3.04
CA ARG A 107 -1.53 19.21 -3.22
C ARG A 107 -1.05 20.65 -3.08
N ASP A 108 -1.72 21.58 -3.75
CA ASP A 108 -1.32 23.00 -3.72
C ASP A 108 -1.53 23.61 -2.34
N ASN A 109 -2.60 23.27 -1.65
CA ASN A 109 -2.81 23.66 -0.25
C ASN A 109 -1.67 23.17 0.65
N MET A 110 -1.26 21.92 0.50
CA MET A 110 -0.17 21.34 1.30
C MET A 110 1.18 22.02 0.99
N ILE A 111 1.50 22.23 -0.30
CA ILE A 111 2.73 22.92 -0.72
C ILE A 111 2.76 24.36 -0.20
N ASN A 112 1.67 25.11 -0.31
CA ASN A 112 1.57 26.49 0.17
C ASN A 112 1.74 26.59 1.70
N ASN A 113 1.44 25.52 2.42
CA ASN A 113 1.70 25.42 3.86
C ASN A 113 3.07 24.80 4.19
N ASN A 114 4.00 24.79 3.23
CA ASN A 114 5.38 24.31 3.38
C ASN A 114 5.53 22.82 3.69
N PHE A 115 4.57 21.99 3.32
CA PHE A 115 4.76 20.53 3.32
C PHE A 115 5.56 20.13 2.09
N ARG A 116 6.45 19.15 2.26
CA ARG A 116 7.15 18.49 1.16
C ARG A 116 6.42 17.24 0.75
N ILE A 117 6.43 16.91 -0.53
CA ILE A 117 5.85 15.67 -1.06
C ILE A 117 6.97 14.67 -1.30
N TYR A 118 6.77 13.45 -0.85
CA TYR A 118 7.64 12.33 -1.14
C TYR A 118 6.83 11.21 -1.80
N TYR A 119 7.26 10.77 -2.99
CA TYR A 119 6.64 9.69 -3.74
C TYR A 119 7.33 8.37 -3.46
N ASP A 120 6.55 7.29 -3.31
CA ASP A 120 7.07 5.93 -3.39
C ASP A 120 7.23 5.49 -4.86
N THR A 121 7.70 4.27 -5.09
CA THR A 121 7.86 3.73 -6.45
C THR A 121 6.63 2.96 -6.92
N GLY A 122 5.57 2.91 -6.13
CA GLY A 122 4.38 2.09 -6.37
C GLY A 122 4.58 0.62 -6.02
N ASN A 123 3.62 -0.20 -6.40
CA ASN A 123 3.60 -1.62 -6.12
C ASN A 123 3.47 -2.45 -7.40
N LEU A 124 4.07 -3.63 -7.40
CA LEU A 124 3.72 -4.68 -8.35
C LEU A 124 2.48 -5.40 -7.83
N VAL A 125 1.45 -5.52 -8.64
CA VAL A 125 0.18 -6.14 -8.27
C VAL A 125 0.13 -7.56 -8.81
N TYR A 126 -0.19 -8.50 -7.94
CA TYR A 126 -0.23 -9.93 -8.23
C TYR A 126 -1.60 -10.50 -7.89
N HIS A 127 -2.17 -11.28 -8.80
CA HIS A 127 -3.40 -12.02 -8.56
C HIS A 127 -3.16 -13.53 -8.61
N LYS A 128 -3.98 -14.27 -7.87
CA LYS A 128 -4.09 -15.71 -7.97
C LYS A 128 -5.56 -16.09 -8.01
N TYR A 129 -5.96 -16.80 -9.06
CA TYR A 129 -7.31 -17.30 -9.23
C TYR A 129 -7.34 -18.80 -9.02
N TYR A 130 -8.41 -19.30 -8.46
CA TYR A 130 -8.66 -20.72 -8.23
C TYR A 130 -9.88 -21.14 -9.05
N ASN A 131 -9.76 -22.28 -9.66
CA ASN A 131 -10.83 -22.89 -10.47
C ASN A 131 -11.86 -23.57 -9.57
#